data_64c4d9c47cec9f4b075b8dafdcefc08b
#
_entry.id   64c4d9c47cec9f4b075b8dafdcefc08b
#
_cell.length_a   1.000
_cell.length_b   1.000
_cell.length_c   1.000
_cell.angle_alpha   90.00
_cell.angle_beta   90.00
_cell.angle_gamma   90.00
#
_symmetry.space_group_name_H-M   'P 1'
#
loop_
_entity.id
_entity.type
_entity.pdbx_description
1 polymer ?
#
loop_
_entity_poly.entity_id
_entity_poly.type
_entity_poly.pdbx_seq_one_letter_code
_entity_poly.pdbx_strand_id
1 'polypeptide(L)'
;MIGLDTNILVRYLAQDDPVQSPKAREIIERRLTEENPGFVSVVAMVETVWVLDRAYGLTSHDIAAAVEHMLQADVLVVENEQEVFTAMVALKMGRGPFADALIAELGSRADCRRTLTFDHKALRL
;
A
#
# COMPACT_ATOMS: atom_id res chain seq x y z
N MET A 1 -11.63 1.72 -15.67
CA MET A 1 -10.65 1.56 -14.58
C MET A 1 -9.66 0.49 -14.98
N ILE A 2 -8.38 0.69 -14.67
CA ILE A 2 -7.29 -0.19 -15.08
C ILE A 2 -6.62 -0.76 -13.83
N GLY A 3 -6.54 -2.09 -13.71
CA GLY A 3 -5.83 -2.73 -12.61
C GLY A 3 -4.32 -2.52 -12.73
N LEU A 4 -3.66 -2.19 -11.63
CA LEU A 4 -2.22 -1.97 -11.58
C LEU A 4 -1.54 -3.11 -10.84
N ASP A 5 -0.51 -3.68 -11.46
CA ASP A 5 0.30 -4.71 -10.81
C ASP A 5 1.32 -4.06 -9.87
N THR A 6 1.79 -4.84 -8.92
CA THR A 6 2.82 -4.43 -7.96
C THR A 6 4.04 -3.81 -8.65
N ASN A 7 4.49 -4.38 -9.77
CA ASN A 7 5.66 -3.85 -10.49
C ASN A 7 5.49 -2.41 -10.96
N ILE A 8 4.28 -2.05 -11.40
CA ILE A 8 4.01 -0.67 -11.82
C ILE A 8 4.14 0.27 -10.62
N LEU A 9 3.54 -0.11 -9.49
CA LEU A 9 3.56 0.70 -8.28
C LEU A 9 4.97 0.85 -7.72
N VAL A 10 5.73 -0.24 -7.63
CA VAL A 10 7.09 -0.19 -7.11
C VAL A 10 8.00 0.66 -8.00
N ARG A 11 7.92 0.48 -9.32
CA ARG A 11 8.75 1.29 -10.24
C ARG A 11 8.41 2.76 -10.20
N TYR A 12 7.13 3.07 -10.00
CA TYR A 12 6.69 4.46 -9.85
C TYR A 12 7.20 5.07 -8.55
N LEU A 13 7.07 4.35 -7.44
CA LEU A 13 7.43 4.87 -6.12
C LEU A 13 8.94 4.94 -5.91
N ALA A 14 9.68 3.93 -6.35
CA ALA A 14 11.11 3.84 -6.09
C ALA A 14 11.97 4.65 -7.08
N GLN A 15 11.50 4.82 -8.31
CA GLN A 15 12.20 5.61 -9.35
C GLN A 15 13.64 5.17 -9.58
N ASP A 16 13.91 3.86 -9.49
CA ASP A 16 15.26 3.33 -9.52
C ASP A 16 15.64 2.60 -10.82
N ASP A 17 14.67 2.35 -11.69
CA ASP A 17 14.91 1.64 -12.95
C ASP A 17 14.89 2.62 -14.12
N PRO A 18 15.98 2.70 -14.90
CA PRO A 18 16.08 3.72 -15.96
C PRO A 18 15.13 3.51 -17.14
N VAL A 19 14.56 2.31 -17.28
CA VAL A 19 13.62 1.99 -18.34
C VAL A 19 12.18 1.91 -17.83
N GLN A 20 11.96 1.16 -16.74
CA GLN A 20 10.61 0.90 -16.24
C GLN A 20 10.03 2.05 -15.42
N SER A 21 10.86 2.77 -14.66
CA SER A 21 10.35 3.87 -13.84
C SER A 21 9.78 5.02 -14.67
N PRO A 22 10.42 5.45 -15.77
CA PRO A 22 9.79 6.45 -16.64
C PRO A 22 8.48 5.97 -17.28
N LYS A 23 8.38 4.68 -17.62
CA LYS A 23 7.14 4.11 -18.17
C LYS A 23 6.03 4.08 -17.12
N ALA A 24 6.36 3.69 -15.89
CA ALA A 24 5.39 3.68 -14.79
C ALA A 24 4.91 5.10 -14.49
N ARG A 25 5.81 6.07 -14.50
CA ARG A 25 5.46 7.48 -14.29
C ARG A 25 4.50 7.96 -15.38
N GLU A 26 4.77 7.64 -16.64
CA GLU A 26 3.90 8.03 -17.74
C GLU A 26 2.50 7.44 -17.57
N ILE A 27 2.41 6.16 -17.21
CA ILE A 27 1.12 5.51 -16.98
C ILE A 27 0.35 6.26 -15.89
N ILE A 28 0.95 6.46 -14.73
CA ILE A 28 0.25 7.00 -13.56
C ILE A 28 -0.01 8.50 -13.69
N GLU A 29 0.95 9.27 -14.19
CA GLU A 29 0.82 10.73 -14.24
C GLU A 29 0.13 11.26 -15.48
N ARG A 30 0.13 10.49 -16.59
CA ARG A 30 -0.38 11.00 -17.88
C ARG A 30 -1.50 10.17 -18.48
N ARG A 31 -1.47 8.83 -18.33
CA ARG A 31 -2.46 7.97 -18.98
C ARG A 31 -3.67 7.71 -18.13
N LEU A 32 -3.50 7.66 -16.80
CA LEU A 32 -4.63 7.51 -15.88
C LEU A 32 -5.30 8.86 -15.67
N THR A 33 -6.62 8.84 -15.54
CA THR A 33 -7.43 10.03 -15.26
C THR A 33 -8.44 9.70 -14.18
N GLU A 34 -9.13 10.72 -13.65
CA GLU A 34 -10.19 10.48 -12.66
C GLU A 34 -11.33 9.67 -13.27
N GLU A 35 -11.59 9.84 -14.57
CA GLU A 35 -12.63 9.09 -15.28
C GLU A 35 -12.21 7.67 -15.63
N ASN A 36 -10.91 7.44 -15.76
CA ASN A 36 -10.36 6.12 -16.02
C ASN A 36 -9.17 5.87 -15.10
N PRO A 37 -9.42 5.69 -13.79
CA PRO A 37 -8.36 5.58 -12.80
C PRO A 37 -7.70 4.21 -12.79
N GLY A 38 -6.56 4.15 -12.08
CA GLY A 38 -5.89 2.90 -11.78
C GLY A 38 -6.43 2.29 -10.49
N PHE A 39 -6.65 0.99 -10.51
CA PHE A 39 -7.11 0.24 -9.34
C PHE A 39 -5.94 -0.43 -8.64
N VAL A 40 -5.81 -0.17 -7.34
CA VAL A 40 -4.81 -0.80 -6.47
C VAL A 40 -5.54 -1.75 -5.53
N SER A 41 -5.39 -3.05 -5.77
CA SER A 41 -5.99 -4.06 -4.90
C SER A 41 -5.28 -4.13 -3.55
N VAL A 42 -5.96 -4.71 -2.55
CA VAL A 42 -5.35 -4.96 -1.24
C VAL A 42 -4.09 -5.82 -1.40
N VAL A 43 -4.13 -6.82 -2.28
CA VAL A 43 -2.99 -7.69 -2.54
C VAL A 43 -1.81 -6.89 -3.10
N ALA A 44 -2.06 -6.05 -4.10
CA ALA A 44 -1.00 -5.23 -4.69
C ALA A 44 -0.44 -4.22 -3.67
N MET A 45 -1.29 -3.67 -2.82
CA MET A 45 -0.87 -2.75 -1.77
C MET A 45 0.07 -3.44 -0.78
N VAL A 46 -0.31 -4.62 -0.28
CA VAL A 46 0.51 -5.37 0.67
C VAL A 46 1.83 -5.80 0.05
N GLU A 47 1.81 -6.30 -1.19
CA GLU A 47 3.03 -6.69 -1.90
C GLU A 47 3.96 -5.48 -2.10
N THR A 48 3.40 -4.34 -2.47
CA THR A 48 4.18 -3.11 -2.66
C THR A 48 4.90 -2.72 -1.38
N VAL A 49 4.19 -2.70 -0.25
CA VAL A 49 4.79 -2.39 1.05
C VAL A 49 5.89 -3.39 1.39
N TRP A 50 5.62 -4.67 1.16
CA TRP A 50 6.60 -5.73 1.43
C TRP A 50 7.88 -5.55 0.61
N VAL A 51 7.76 -5.22 -0.68
CA VAL A 51 8.91 -5.00 -1.56
C VAL A 51 9.69 -3.76 -1.11
N LEU A 52 9.01 -2.66 -0.78
CA LEU A 52 9.67 -1.44 -0.32
C LEU A 52 10.45 -1.68 0.97
N ASP A 53 9.93 -2.52 1.86
CA ASP A 53 10.61 -2.89 3.10
C ASP A 53 11.79 -3.82 2.84
N ARG A 54 11.55 -4.94 2.15
CA ARG A 54 12.52 -6.04 2.04
C ARG A 54 13.57 -5.82 0.97
N ALA A 55 13.17 -5.32 -0.19
CA ALA A 55 14.09 -5.15 -1.31
C ALA A 55 14.77 -3.79 -1.30
N TYR A 56 14.11 -2.75 -0.78
CA TYR A 56 14.65 -1.39 -0.79
C TYR A 56 15.10 -0.91 0.58
N GLY A 57 14.73 -1.61 1.65
CA GLY A 57 15.12 -1.26 3.01
C GLY A 57 14.60 0.09 3.47
N LEU A 58 13.45 0.53 2.96
CA LEU A 58 12.89 1.81 3.36
C LEU A 58 12.41 1.76 4.82
N THR A 59 12.48 2.90 5.48
CA THR A 59 11.99 3.02 6.86
C THR A 59 10.47 2.94 6.90
N SER A 60 9.93 2.62 8.08
CA SER A 60 8.46 2.62 8.28
C SER A 60 7.86 3.98 7.93
N HIS A 61 8.56 5.06 8.24
CA HIS A 61 8.10 6.41 7.92
C HIS A 61 8.02 6.64 6.40
N ASP A 62 9.05 6.22 5.66
CA ASP A 62 9.08 6.37 4.20
C ASP A 62 8.03 5.50 3.52
N ILE A 63 7.83 4.28 4.02
CA ILE A 63 6.80 3.38 3.49
C ILE A 63 5.40 3.98 3.75
N ALA A 64 5.17 4.48 4.96
CA ALA A 64 3.89 5.13 5.28
C ALA A 64 3.64 6.33 4.36
N ALA A 65 4.68 7.12 4.06
CA ALA A 65 4.56 8.25 3.14
C ALA A 65 4.20 7.79 1.73
N ALA A 66 4.76 6.67 1.27
CA ALA A 66 4.45 6.11 -0.05
C ALA A 66 2.99 5.64 -0.11
N VAL A 67 2.50 4.97 0.93
CA VAL A 67 1.10 4.54 1.01
C VAL A 67 0.17 5.76 1.02
N GLU A 68 0.50 6.77 1.81
CA GLU A 68 -0.28 8.01 1.88
C GLU A 68 -0.34 8.69 0.51
N HIS A 69 0.76 8.71 -0.21
CA HIS A 69 0.81 9.28 -1.57
C HIS A 69 -0.17 8.55 -2.50
N MET A 70 -0.21 7.22 -2.44
CA MET A 70 -1.16 6.45 -3.24
C MET A 70 -2.61 6.72 -2.84
N LEU A 71 -2.88 6.84 -1.54
CA LEU A 71 -4.23 7.14 -1.05
C LEU A 71 -4.72 8.52 -1.46
N GLN A 72 -3.82 9.50 -1.60
CA GLN A 72 -4.17 10.86 -1.96
C GLN A 72 -4.22 11.12 -3.47
N ALA A 73 -3.73 10.18 -4.28
CA ALA A 73 -3.68 10.37 -5.72
C ALA A 73 -5.08 10.26 -6.33
N ASP A 74 -5.52 11.32 -7.00
CA ASP A 74 -6.87 11.40 -7.62
C ASP A 74 -7.08 10.36 -8.71
N VAL A 75 -5.99 9.89 -9.33
CA VAL A 75 -6.05 8.93 -10.43
C VAL A 75 -5.95 7.48 -9.96
N LEU A 76 -5.89 7.24 -8.65
CA LEU A 76 -5.84 5.89 -8.09
C LEU A 76 -7.08 5.63 -7.23
N VAL A 77 -7.63 4.43 -7.39
CA VAL A 77 -8.68 3.91 -6.52
C VAL A 77 -8.05 2.78 -5.71
N VAL A 78 -7.91 3.01 -4.41
CA VAL A 78 -7.32 2.03 -3.50
C VAL A 78 -8.42 1.20 -2.87
N GLU A 79 -8.36 -0.11 -3.04
CA GLU A 79 -9.31 -1.03 -2.43
C GLU A 79 -9.21 -0.97 -0.91
N ASN A 80 -10.34 -0.91 -0.21
CA ASN A 80 -10.39 -0.80 1.24
C ASN A 80 -9.56 0.36 1.77
N GLU A 81 -9.73 1.53 1.17
CA GLU A 81 -8.88 2.69 1.46
C GLU A 81 -8.86 3.09 2.93
N GLN A 82 -9.99 2.97 3.64
CA GLN A 82 -10.03 3.32 5.07
C GLN A 82 -9.19 2.37 5.91
N GLU A 83 -9.29 1.08 5.65
CA GLU A 83 -8.50 0.07 6.35
C GLU A 83 -7.02 0.20 6.02
N VAL A 84 -6.69 0.50 4.76
CA VAL A 84 -5.32 0.76 4.34
C VAL A 84 -4.78 2.01 5.05
N PHE A 85 -5.58 3.07 5.16
CA PHE A 85 -5.18 4.28 5.87
C PHE A 85 -4.88 3.97 7.34
N THR A 86 -5.76 3.24 8.02
CA THR A 86 -5.56 2.87 9.42
C THR A 86 -4.29 2.03 9.61
N ALA A 87 -4.05 1.08 8.70
CA ALA A 87 -2.83 0.27 8.75
C ALA A 87 -1.57 1.12 8.51
N MET A 88 -1.64 2.10 7.63
CA MET A 88 -0.55 3.03 7.38
C MET A 88 -0.23 3.86 8.61
N VAL A 89 -1.25 4.35 9.30
CA VAL A 89 -1.05 5.11 10.55
C VAL A 89 -0.40 4.22 11.62
N ALA A 90 -0.85 2.97 11.75
CA ALA A 90 -0.27 2.03 12.70
C ALA A 90 1.22 1.80 12.41
N LEU A 91 1.58 1.62 11.15
CA LEU A 91 2.97 1.48 10.73
C LEU A 91 3.78 2.73 11.09
N LYS A 92 3.26 3.90 10.76
CA LYS A 92 3.93 5.19 11.01
C LYS A 92 4.18 5.41 12.50
N MET A 93 3.25 4.98 13.34
CA MET A 93 3.34 5.14 14.80
C MET A 93 4.09 4.01 15.50
N GLY A 94 4.65 3.07 14.75
CA GLY A 94 5.41 1.96 15.31
C GLY A 94 4.58 0.93 16.06
N ARG A 95 3.31 0.79 15.70
CA ARG A 95 2.40 -0.16 16.36
C ARG A 95 2.47 -1.57 15.79
N GLY A 96 3.28 -1.79 14.75
CA GLY A 96 3.47 -3.10 14.16
C GLY A 96 3.54 -3.06 12.65
N PRO A 97 3.77 -4.23 12.02
CA PRO A 97 3.88 -4.32 10.57
C PRO A 97 2.58 -3.93 9.87
N PHE A 98 2.71 -3.37 8.69
CA PHE A 98 1.57 -2.92 7.89
C PHE A 98 0.58 -4.05 7.61
N ALA A 99 1.08 -5.21 7.16
CA ALA A 99 0.23 -6.34 6.81
C ALA A 99 -0.58 -6.84 8.01
N ASP A 100 0.04 -6.89 9.19
CA ASP A 100 -0.63 -7.35 10.41
C ASP A 100 -1.76 -6.40 10.81
N ALA A 101 -1.50 -5.10 10.73
CA ALA A 101 -2.51 -4.09 11.02
C ALA A 101 -3.66 -4.16 10.02
N LEU A 102 -3.35 -4.36 8.74
CA LEU A 102 -4.36 -4.46 7.70
C LEU A 102 -5.22 -5.71 7.86
N ILE A 103 -4.62 -6.84 8.22
CA ILE A 103 -5.35 -8.08 8.50
C ILE A 103 -6.37 -7.82 9.62
N ALA A 104 -5.94 -7.16 10.71
CA ALA A 104 -6.82 -6.85 11.83
C ALA A 104 -7.97 -5.92 11.41
N GLU A 105 -7.68 -4.90 10.61
CA GLU A 105 -8.69 -3.96 10.14
C GLU A 105 -9.70 -4.60 9.20
N LEU A 106 -9.23 -5.46 8.28
CA LEU A 106 -10.11 -6.18 7.37
C LEU A 106 -10.98 -7.17 8.13
N GLY A 107 -10.43 -7.83 9.16
CA GLY A 107 -11.20 -8.69 10.05
C GLY A 107 -12.28 -7.92 10.78
N SER A 108 -11.95 -6.77 11.33
CA SER A 108 -12.91 -5.91 12.03
C SER A 108 -14.05 -5.47 11.09
N ARG A 109 -13.71 -5.11 9.86
CA ARG A 109 -14.70 -4.74 8.84
C ARG A 109 -15.65 -5.89 8.51
N ALA A 110 -15.17 -7.12 8.61
CA ALA A 110 -15.98 -8.33 8.39
C ALA A 110 -16.71 -8.78 9.66
N ASP A 111 -16.78 -7.93 10.67
CA ASP A 111 -17.44 -8.16 11.95
C ASP A 111 -16.75 -9.22 12.80
N CYS A 112 -15.46 -9.43 12.60
CA CYS A 112 -14.68 -10.30 13.48
C CYS A 112 -14.44 -9.57 14.81
N ARG A 113 -14.66 -10.26 15.92
CA ARG A 113 -14.44 -9.68 17.25
C ARG A 113 -12.97 -9.50 17.55
N ARG A 114 -12.14 -10.36 16.98
CA ARG A 114 -10.70 -10.35 17.21
C ARG A 114 -10.00 -11.12 16.09
N THR A 115 -8.71 -10.90 15.99
CA THR A 115 -7.83 -11.63 15.08
C THR A 115 -6.89 -12.50 15.91
N LEU A 116 -6.83 -13.78 15.57
CA LEU A 116 -5.94 -14.71 16.27
C LEU A 116 -4.59 -14.74 15.56
N THR A 117 -3.52 -14.72 16.32
CA THR A 117 -2.16 -14.74 15.79
C THR A 117 -1.21 -15.39 16.79
N PHE A 118 -0.13 -15.97 16.26
CA PHE A 118 1.00 -16.40 17.07
C PHE A 118 2.14 -15.37 17.08
N ASP A 119 1.98 -14.27 16.35
CA ASP A 119 3.01 -13.24 16.24
C ASP A 119 2.86 -12.22 17.37
N HIS A 120 3.88 -12.11 18.21
CA HIS A 120 3.88 -11.15 19.33
C HIS A 120 3.83 -9.70 18.86
N LYS A 121 4.37 -9.40 17.69
CA LYS A 121 4.32 -8.04 17.13
C LYS A 121 2.90 -7.64 16.78
N ALA A 122 2.11 -8.56 16.24
CA ALA A 122 0.72 -8.31 15.89
C ALA A 122 -0.15 -8.11 17.14
N LEU A 123 0.22 -8.69 18.26
CA LEU A 123 -0.52 -8.53 19.52
C LEU A 123 -0.47 -7.10 20.07
N ARG A 124 0.40 -6.25 19.55
CA ARG A 124 0.50 -4.84 19.96
C ARG A 124 -0.49 -3.93 19.24
N LEU A 125 -1.16 -4.46 18.25
CA LEU A 125 -2.18 -3.71 17.50
C LEU A 125 -3.52 -3.64 18.29
#